data_371384d3c5e3353db9f99e2a325cc5f7
#
_entry.id   371384d3c5e3353db9f99e2a325cc5f7
#
_cell.length_a   1.000
_cell.length_b   1.000
_cell.length_c   1.000
_cell.angle_alpha   90.00
_cell.angle_beta   90.00
_cell.angle_gamma   90.00
#
_symmetry.space_group_name_H-M   'P 1'
#
loop_
_entity.id
_entity.type
_entity.pdbx_description
1 polymer ?
#
loop_
_entity_poly.entity_id
_entity_poly.type
_entity_poly.pdbx_seq_one_letter_code
_entity_poly.pdbx_strand_id
1 'polypeptide(L)'
;QLTQRAGNFLVAREEDPDFSWQDLKGKKVLGGRKGGMPEMVFEYILKKNNLDPATDLSIDQSIDFGSTAAAFSGGQGDYTVEFEPSATALEQEGSGYVVASLGVDSGYVPYTAYCAKSSYLKESPQIIQGFTNALQKGMDYVHAHTPAEIAQVIKPQFDDTDMETLTAIVKRYQEQDTWKDSLIFEKDSFLLLSDILESAGELSEKVPYEQLVTTDFAKKAASH
;
A
#
# COMPACT_ATOMS: atom_id res chain seq x y z
N GLN A 1 -1.87 5.24 -12.51
CA GLN A 1 -1.81 5.00 -11.07
C GLN A 1 -3.18 4.56 -10.57
N LEU A 2 -3.24 3.49 -9.75
CA LEU A 2 -4.49 3.01 -9.16
C LEU A 2 -4.63 3.44 -7.70
N THR A 3 -3.61 3.14 -6.91
CA THR A 3 -3.62 3.45 -5.48
C THR A 3 -2.70 4.63 -5.19
N GLN A 4 -3.11 5.44 -4.24
CA GLN A 4 -2.41 6.65 -3.83
C GLN A 4 -1.91 6.58 -2.39
N ARG A 5 -2.10 5.44 -1.73
CA ARG A 5 -1.59 5.18 -0.40
C ARG A 5 -0.99 3.78 -0.33
N ALA A 6 -0.03 3.58 0.56
CA ALA A 6 0.49 2.27 0.88
C ALA A 6 -0.64 1.39 1.45
N GLY A 7 -0.68 0.13 1.04
CA GLY A 7 -1.75 -0.80 1.41
C GLY A 7 -1.47 -1.60 2.68
N ASN A 8 -0.45 -1.23 3.44
CA ASN A 8 0.00 -1.98 4.61
C ASN A 8 -0.24 -1.22 5.92
N PHE A 9 -0.32 -2.01 6.98
CA PHE A 9 -0.67 -1.57 8.32
C PHE A 9 0.38 -2.04 9.32
N LEU A 10 0.54 -1.29 10.42
CA LEU A 10 1.29 -1.74 11.58
C LEU A 10 0.31 -2.44 12.54
N VAL A 11 0.64 -3.66 12.90
CA VAL A 11 -0.14 -4.51 13.81
C VAL A 11 0.64 -4.71 15.10
N ALA A 12 0.01 -4.44 16.23
CA ALA A 12 0.54 -4.63 17.59
C ALA A 12 -0.04 -5.89 18.24
N ARG A 13 0.53 -6.33 19.36
CA ARG A 13 0.04 -7.45 20.18
C ARG A 13 -1.24 -7.14 20.95
N GLU A 14 -1.43 -5.89 21.31
CA GLU A 14 -2.54 -5.40 22.10
C GLU A 14 -3.14 -4.16 21.43
N GLU A 15 -4.39 -3.87 21.73
CA GLU A 15 -5.02 -2.63 21.29
C GLU A 15 -4.29 -1.43 21.89
N ASP A 16 -3.99 -0.44 21.04
CA ASP A 16 -3.37 0.80 21.47
C ASP A 16 -4.00 1.99 20.71
N PRO A 17 -5.09 2.55 21.24
CA PRO A 17 -5.77 3.68 20.61
C PRO A 17 -4.96 4.98 20.65
N ASP A 18 -3.96 5.06 21.52
CA ASP A 18 -3.09 6.22 21.69
C ASP A 18 -1.70 6.00 21.03
N PHE A 19 -1.57 4.98 20.17
CA PHE A 19 -0.31 4.61 19.54
C PHE A 19 0.42 5.82 18.93
N SER A 20 1.70 5.87 19.22
CA SER A 20 2.66 6.82 18.65
C SER A 20 3.85 6.07 18.03
N TRP A 21 4.37 6.54 16.92
CA TRP A 21 5.59 5.94 16.31
C TRP A 21 6.77 5.87 17.29
N GLN A 22 6.82 6.74 18.30
CA GLN A 22 7.85 6.70 19.35
C GLN A 22 7.79 5.45 20.23
N ASP A 23 6.64 4.76 20.28
CA ASP A 23 6.45 3.53 21.07
C ASP A 23 7.22 2.34 20.48
N LEU A 24 7.71 2.49 19.24
CA LEU A 24 8.56 1.50 18.60
C LEU A 24 10.01 1.50 19.09
N LYS A 25 10.43 2.47 19.91
CA LYS A 25 11.79 2.49 20.47
C LYS A 25 12.08 1.25 21.29
N GLY A 26 13.17 0.57 20.95
CA GLY A 26 13.60 -0.67 21.59
C GLY A 26 12.74 -1.90 21.25
N LYS A 27 11.78 -1.79 20.34
CA LYS A 27 10.88 -2.88 19.95
C LYS A 27 11.45 -3.67 18.77
N LYS A 28 10.94 -4.90 18.62
CA LYS A 28 11.19 -5.75 17.45
C LYS A 28 9.98 -5.70 16.51
N VAL A 29 10.19 -5.29 15.27
CA VAL A 29 9.16 -5.21 14.21
C VAL A 29 9.48 -6.22 13.11
N LEU A 30 8.52 -7.04 12.71
CA LEU A 30 8.62 -7.87 11.52
C LEU A 30 8.33 -6.98 10.30
N GLY A 31 9.37 -6.51 9.63
CA GLY A 31 9.28 -5.48 8.58
C GLY A 31 9.16 -6.02 7.16
N GLY A 32 9.29 -7.33 6.99
CA GLY A 32 9.37 -7.96 5.68
C GLY A 32 10.70 -7.72 4.97
N ARG A 33 10.77 -8.09 3.69
CA ARG A 33 12.03 -8.12 2.93
C ARG A 33 12.61 -6.73 2.69
N LYS A 34 13.91 -6.57 2.94
CA LYS A 34 14.68 -5.35 2.66
C LYS A 34 14.57 -4.92 1.19
N GLY A 35 14.42 -3.61 0.96
CA GLY A 35 14.29 -3.02 -0.37
C GLY A 35 12.92 -3.27 -1.03
N GLY A 36 11.97 -3.82 -0.29
CA GLY A 36 10.56 -3.87 -0.71
C GLY A 36 9.84 -2.56 -0.40
N MET A 37 8.86 -2.18 -1.22
CA MET A 37 8.07 -0.95 -0.95
C MET A 37 7.50 -0.87 0.47
N PRO A 38 6.96 -1.94 1.06
CA PRO A 38 6.44 -1.89 2.43
C PRO A 38 7.51 -1.50 3.46
N GLU A 39 8.68 -2.08 3.34
CA GLU A 39 9.80 -1.82 4.26
C GLU A 39 10.36 -0.41 4.05
N MET A 40 10.55 0.03 2.80
CA MET A 40 11.02 1.38 2.50
C MET A 40 10.05 2.46 2.99
N VAL A 41 8.75 2.25 2.84
CA VAL A 41 7.71 3.15 3.36
C VAL A 41 7.74 3.17 4.90
N PHE A 42 7.89 2.02 5.54
CA PHE A 42 8.02 1.93 6.99
C PHE A 42 9.23 2.70 7.50
N GLU A 43 10.42 2.48 6.93
CA GLU A 43 11.62 3.24 7.29
C GLU A 43 11.47 4.74 7.06
N TYR A 44 10.82 5.14 5.95
CA TYR A 44 10.53 6.54 5.67
C TYR A 44 9.67 7.17 6.78
N ILE A 45 8.62 6.47 7.23
CA ILE A 45 7.76 6.94 8.33
C ILE A 45 8.55 7.06 9.64
N LEU A 46 9.42 6.08 9.94
CA LEU A 46 10.28 6.14 11.13
C LEU A 46 11.16 7.40 11.09
N LYS A 47 11.87 7.63 9.99
CA LYS A 47 12.73 8.82 9.81
C LYS A 47 11.94 10.13 9.91
N LYS A 48 10.73 10.18 9.31
CA LYS A 48 9.81 11.32 9.41
C LYS A 48 9.41 11.63 10.86
N ASN A 49 9.36 10.60 11.70
CA ASN A 49 9.07 10.71 13.14
C ASN A 49 10.32 10.80 14.01
N ASN A 50 11.49 11.12 13.44
CA ASN A 50 12.77 11.23 14.14
C ASN A 50 13.21 9.92 14.83
N LEU A 51 12.91 8.79 14.24
CA LEU A 51 13.40 7.48 14.62
C LEU A 51 14.43 7.00 13.61
N ASP A 52 15.56 6.51 14.11
CA ASP A 52 16.59 5.88 13.27
C ASP A 52 16.27 4.37 13.13
N PRO A 53 15.91 3.88 11.91
CA PRO A 53 15.60 2.48 11.69
C PRO A 53 16.70 1.50 12.08
N ALA A 54 17.96 1.97 12.10
CA ALA A 54 19.11 1.13 12.38
C ALA A 54 19.46 1.01 13.88
N THR A 55 19.05 2.00 14.68
CA THR A 55 19.51 2.09 16.09
C THR A 55 18.38 2.19 17.10
N ASP A 56 17.21 2.73 16.74
CA ASP A 56 16.12 2.95 17.70
C ASP A 56 15.22 1.74 17.90
N LEU A 57 15.20 0.79 16.95
CA LEU A 57 14.40 -0.42 17.00
C LEU A 57 15.09 -1.57 16.27
N SER A 58 14.52 -2.77 16.33
CA SER A 58 15.00 -3.93 15.56
C SER A 58 14.01 -4.30 14.48
N ILE A 59 14.35 -4.12 13.20
CA ILE A 59 13.52 -4.53 12.08
C ILE A 59 14.01 -5.89 11.58
N ASP A 60 13.18 -6.92 11.75
CA ASP A 60 13.45 -8.25 11.22
C ASP A 60 13.04 -8.33 9.75
N GLN A 61 14.02 -8.42 8.88
CA GLN A 61 13.86 -8.46 7.42
C GLN A 61 14.10 -9.85 6.84
N SER A 62 14.24 -10.87 7.70
CA SER A 62 14.57 -12.23 7.30
C SER A 62 13.34 -13.07 6.93
N ILE A 63 12.14 -12.60 7.28
CA ILE A 63 10.88 -13.30 7.07
C ILE A 63 10.16 -12.70 5.86
N ASP A 64 9.80 -13.56 4.90
CA ASP A 64 9.00 -13.14 3.75
C ASP A 64 7.59 -12.72 4.16
N PHE A 65 7.02 -11.72 3.47
CA PHE A 65 5.68 -11.19 3.77
C PHE A 65 4.57 -12.24 3.83
N GLY A 66 4.65 -13.31 3.05
CA GLY A 66 3.69 -14.41 3.13
C GLY A 66 3.74 -15.21 4.43
N SER A 67 4.72 -14.94 5.30
CA SER A 67 4.95 -15.68 6.55
C SER A 67 5.00 -14.77 7.79
N THR A 68 4.99 -13.45 7.64
CA THR A 68 5.11 -12.50 8.76
C THR A 68 3.95 -12.62 9.73
N ALA A 69 2.70 -12.69 9.24
CA ALA A 69 1.52 -12.86 10.08
C ALA A 69 1.57 -14.17 10.91
N ALA A 70 1.97 -15.29 10.29
CA ALA A 70 2.11 -16.55 10.98
C ALA A 70 3.25 -16.52 12.04
N ALA A 71 4.37 -15.89 11.72
CA ALA A 71 5.47 -15.71 12.66
C ALA A 71 5.04 -14.80 13.83
N PHE A 72 4.28 -13.75 13.55
CA PHE A 72 3.72 -12.87 14.57
C PHE A 72 2.73 -13.61 15.46
N SER A 73 1.73 -14.32 14.93
CA SER A 73 0.81 -15.17 15.72
C SER A 73 1.57 -16.21 16.56
N GLY A 74 2.70 -16.74 16.03
CA GLY A 74 3.60 -17.65 16.73
C GLY A 74 4.45 -17.00 17.83
N GLY A 75 4.26 -15.71 18.13
CA GLY A 75 4.93 -14.99 19.22
C GLY A 75 6.23 -14.28 18.84
N GLN A 76 6.56 -14.15 17.54
CA GLN A 76 7.73 -13.40 17.10
C GLN A 76 7.39 -11.91 16.93
N GLY A 77 8.33 -11.05 17.33
CA GLY A 77 8.20 -9.59 17.23
C GLY A 77 7.18 -8.98 18.19
N ASP A 78 7.31 -7.71 18.46
CA ASP A 78 6.36 -6.90 19.20
C ASP A 78 5.28 -6.32 18.28
N TYR A 79 5.69 -6.02 17.04
CA TYR A 79 4.86 -5.50 15.95
C TYR A 79 5.16 -6.25 14.66
N THR A 80 4.21 -6.17 13.72
CA THR A 80 4.41 -6.66 12.35
C THR A 80 3.80 -5.70 11.34
N VAL A 81 4.42 -5.61 10.15
CA VAL A 81 3.90 -4.84 9.01
C VAL A 81 3.15 -5.81 8.09
N GLU A 82 1.85 -5.63 7.97
CA GLU A 82 0.98 -6.56 7.26
C GLU A 82 0.15 -5.86 6.16
N PHE A 83 -0.14 -6.63 5.11
CA PHE A 83 -1.18 -6.30 4.14
C PHE A 83 -2.50 -6.95 4.52
N GLU A 84 -3.56 -6.54 3.85
CA GLU A 84 -4.80 -7.32 3.83
C GLU A 84 -4.66 -8.55 2.89
N PRO A 85 -5.24 -9.69 3.21
CA PRO A 85 -6.18 -9.95 4.31
C PRO A 85 -5.53 -10.26 5.68
N SER A 86 -4.20 -10.32 5.77
CA SER A 86 -3.49 -10.78 6.98
C SER A 86 -3.74 -9.87 8.18
N ALA A 87 -3.78 -8.54 7.99
CA ALA A 87 -4.05 -7.61 9.07
C ALA A 87 -5.43 -7.86 9.71
N THR A 88 -6.47 -7.97 8.88
CA THR A 88 -7.83 -8.29 9.36
C THR A 88 -7.89 -9.69 9.99
N ALA A 89 -7.20 -10.69 9.43
CA ALA A 89 -7.17 -12.03 10.00
C ALA A 89 -6.57 -12.05 11.41
N LEU A 90 -5.46 -11.34 11.64
CA LEU A 90 -4.84 -11.21 12.96
C LEU A 90 -5.79 -10.59 13.99
N GLU A 91 -6.58 -9.58 13.59
CA GLU A 91 -7.59 -8.97 14.47
C GLU A 91 -8.74 -9.95 14.79
N GLN A 92 -9.25 -10.67 13.78
CA GLN A 92 -10.33 -11.65 13.97
C GLN A 92 -9.91 -12.83 14.85
N GLU A 93 -8.65 -13.23 14.76
CA GLU A 93 -8.06 -14.27 15.60
C GLU A 93 -7.75 -13.78 17.03
N GLY A 94 -7.79 -12.47 17.27
CA GLY A 94 -7.38 -11.85 18.54
C GLY A 94 -5.88 -11.99 18.81
N SER A 95 -5.07 -12.20 17.76
CA SER A 95 -3.62 -12.35 17.86
C SER A 95 -2.84 -11.07 17.51
N GLY A 96 -3.53 -10.03 17.02
CA GLY A 96 -2.96 -8.73 16.74
C GLY A 96 -4.04 -7.67 16.50
N TYR A 97 -3.65 -6.41 16.54
CA TYR A 97 -4.52 -5.24 16.40
C TYR A 97 -3.86 -4.19 15.53
N VAL A 98 -4.56 -3.70 14.53
CA VAL A 98 -4.06 -2.61 13.68
C VAL A 98 -3.99 -1.31 14.50
N VAL A 99 -2.79 -0.76 14.65
CA VAL A 99 -2.54 0.48 15.42
C VAL A 99 -2.18 1.66 14.53
N ALA A 100 -1.70 1.43 13.31
CA ALA A 100 -1.40 2.51 12.36
C ALA A 100 -1.55 2.06 10.90
N SER A 101 -1.91 3.01 10.03
CA SER A 101 -1.87 2.83 8.58
C SER A 101 -0.59 3.44 8.02
N LEU A 102 0.27 2.62 7.43
CA LEU A 102 1.44 3.15 6.73
C LEU A 102 1.02 4.02 5.54
N GLY A 103 -0.14 3.74 4.94
CA GLY A 103 -0.68 4.52 3.84
C GLY A 103 -1.07 5.95 4.23
N VAL A 104 -1.62 6.13 5.43
CA VAL A 104 -1.96 7.45 5.95
C VAL A 104 -0.69 8.22 6.31
N ASP A 105 0.22 7.60 7.04
CA ASP A 105 1.38 8.27 7.61
C ASP A 105 2.50 8.57 6.61
N SER A 106 2.63 7.76 5.54
CA SER A 106 3.57 8.06 4.45
C SER A 106 3.10 9.19 3.54
N GLY A 107 1.80 9.45 3.46
CA GLY A 107 1.22 10.41 2.52
C GLY A 107 0.79 9.77 1.20
N TYR A 108 0.57 10.60 0.17
CA TYR A 108 0.15 10.12 -1.15
C TYR A 108 1.34 9.59 -1.96
N VAL A 109 1.50 8.27 -1.94
CA VAL A 109 2.54 7.54 -2.68
C VAL A 109 1.89 6.76 -3.81
N PRO A 110 2.42 6.77 -5.05
CA PRO A 110 1.88 5.98 -6.15
C PRO A 110 2.23 4.50 -5.94
N TYR A 111 1.50 3.85 -5.02
CA TYR A 111 1.86 2.52 -4.53
C TYR A 111 1.68 1.43 -5.58
N THR A 112 0.64 1.55 -6.42
CA THR A 112 0.45 0.68 -7.59
C THR A 112 0.21 1.49 -8.85
N ALA A 113 0.92 1.12 -9.92
CA ALA A 113 0.78 1.71 -11.23
C ALA A 113 0.96 0.64 -12.32
N TYR A 114 0.29 0.81 -13.44
CA TYR A 114 0.54 -0.01 -14.62
C TYR A 114 1.65 0.60 -15.45
N CYS A 115 2.53 -0.27 -15.95
CA CYS A 115 3.64 0.10 -16.81
C CYS A 115 3.54 -0.66 -18.14
N ALA A 116 3.99 -0.03 -19.21
CA ALA A 116 4.12 -0.66 -20.52
C ALA A 116 5.40 -0.21 -21.22
N LYS A 117 5.92 -1.02 -22.13
CA LYS A 117 7.04 -0.60 -22.98
C LYS A 117 6.63 0.58 -23.86
N SER A 118 7.51 1.56 -24.03
CA SER A 118 7.26 2.74 -24.86
C SER A 118 6.94 2.37 -26.32
N SER A 119 7.51 1.27 -26.86
CA SER A 119 7.16 0.74 -28.17
C SER A 119 5.70 0.29 -28.22
N TYR A 120 5.22 -0.44 -27.19
CA TYR A 120 3.85 -0.94 -27.15
C TYR A 120 2.81 0.20 -27.03
N LEU A 121 3.13 1.27 -26.30
CA LEU A 121 2.29 2.47 -26.25
C LEU A 121 2.08 3.09 -27.64
N LYS A 122 3.12 3.06 -28.49
CA LYS A 122 3.08 3.60 -29.85
C LYS A 122 2.39 2.66 -30.86
N GLU A 123 2.62 1.36 -30.72
CA GLU A 123 2.13 0.34 -31.66
C GLU A 123 0.66 -0.03 -31.39
N SER A 124 0.22 0.04 -30.13
CA SER A 124 -1.11 -0.42 -29.70
C SER A 124 -1.85 0.59 -28.82
N PRO A 125 -1.92 1.88 -29.19
CA PRO A 125 -2.50 2.92 -28.32
C PRO A 125 -3.98 2.69 -28.03
N GLN A 126 -4.72 2.06 -28.93
CA GLN A 126 -6.14 1.75 -28.75
C GLN A 126 -6.36 0.67 -27.68
N ILE A 127 -5.48 -0.33 -27.60
CA ILE A 127 -5.54 -1.37 -26.56
C ILE A 127 -5.26 -0.74 -25.21
N ILE A 128 -4.22 0.09 -25.10
CA ILE A 128 -3.87 0.80 -23.87
C ILE A 128 -5.03 1.72 -23.42
N GLN A 129 -5.64 2.46 -24.35
CA GLN A 129 -6.78 3.31 -24.03
C GLN A 129 -7.99 2.50 -23.55
N GLY A 130 -8.31 1.40 -24.25
CA GLY A 130 -9.39 0.49 -23.82
C GLY A 130 -9.18 -0.09 -22.44
N PHE A 131 -7.96 -0.53 -22.15
CA PHE A 131 -7.56 -1.00 -20.82
C PHE A 131 -7.69 0.12 -19.75
N THR A 132 -7.18 1.32 -20.06
CA THR A 132 -7.25 2.45 -19.13
C THR A 132 -8.70 2.88 -18.86
N ASN A 133 -9.57 2.88 -19.89
CA ASN A 133 -10.99 3.16 -19.73
C ASN A 133 -11.69 2.11 -18.84
N ALA A 134 -11.32 0.85 -18.98
CA ALA A 134 -11.87 -0.22 -18.12
C ALA A 134 -11.44 -0.06 -16.67
N LEU A 135 -10.19 0.31 -16.42
CA LEU A 135 -9.70 0.63 -15.08
C LEU A 135 -10.45 1.83 -14.48
N GLN A 136 -10.66 2.92 -15.25
CA GLN A 136 -11.39 4.08 -14.75
C GLN A 136 -12.83 3.70 -14.34
N LYS A 137 -13.54 2.91 -15.15
CA LYS A 137 -14.85 2.39 -14.78
C LYS A 137 -14.83 1.59 -13.47
N GLY A 138 -13.77 0.82 -13.24
CA GLY A 138 -13.59 0.10 -11.98
C GLY A 138 -13.42 1.06 -10.80
N MET A 139 -12.62 2.12 -10.97
CA MET A 139 -12.44 3.15 -9.94
C MET A 139 -13.74 3.90 -9.67
N ASP A 140 -14.47 4.31 -10.71
CA ASP A 140 -15.77 4.97 -10.59
C ASP A 140 -16.76 4.08 -9.81
N TYR A 141 -16.74 2.77 -10.07
CA TYR A 141 -17.54 1.80 -9.32
C TYR A 141 -17.17 1.77 -7.84
N VAL A 142 -15.87 1.71 -7.52
CA VAL A 142 -15.37 1.68 -6.14
C VAL A 142 -15.79 2.93 -5.36
N HIS A 143 -15.78 4.10 -6.00
CA HIS A 143 -16.19 5.35 -5.36
C HIS A 143 -17.71 5.51 -5.21
N ALA A 144 -18.49 4.87 -6.09
CA ALA A 144 -19.93 4.99 -6.10
C ALA A 144 -20.67 3.95 -5.23
N HIS A 145 -19.99 2.92 -4.74
CA HIS A 145 -20.62 1.78 -4.08
C HIS A 145 -20.11 1.57 -2.65
N THR A 146 -20.97 0.91 -1.87
CA THR A 146 -20.66 0.53 -0.49
C THR A 146 -19.60 -0.59 -0.43
N PRO A 147 -18.87 -0.74 0.68
CA PRO A 147 -17.93 -1.85 0.86
C PRO A 147 -18.53 -3.22 0.58
N ALA A 148 -19.77 -3.46 0.99
CA ALA A 148 -20.46 -4.74 0.79
C ALA A 148 -20.77 -5.02 -0.69
N GLU A 149 -21.20 -4.00 -1.44
CA GLU A 149 -21.45 -4.13 -2.89
C GLU A 149 -20.14 -4.39 -3.64
N ILE A 150 -19.08 -3.71 -3.29
CA ILE A 150 -17.75 -3.93 -3.88
C ILE A 150 -17.26 -5.34 -3.55
N ALA A 151 -17.33 -5.75 -2.27
CA ALA A 151 -16.95 -7.09 -1.82
C ALA A 151 -17.70 -8.18 -2.60
N GLN A 152 -19.00 -8.00 -2.84
CA GLN A 152 -19.80 -8.94 -3.61
C GLN A 152 -19.32 -9.10 -5.06
N VAL A 153 -18.92 -8.01 -5.70
CA VAL A 153 -18.40 -8.03 -7.09
C VAL A 153 -17.05 -8.71 -7.19
N ILE A 154 -16.15 -8.45 -6.22
CA ILE A 154 -14.78 -9.00 -6.25
C ILE A 154 -14.66 -10.39 -5.62
N LYS A 155 -15.68 -10.88 -4.86
CA LYS A 155 -15.67 -12.18 -4.19
C LYS A 155 -15.20 -13.35 -5.06
N PRO A 156 -15.55 -13.46 -6.35
CA PRO A 156 -15.05 -14.54 -7.20
C PRO A 156 -13.54 -14.56 -7.41
N GLN A 157 -12.82 -13.49 -7.06
CA GLN A 157 -11.37 -13.40 -7.13
C GLN A 157 -10.69 -13.69 -5.76
N PHE A 158 -11.49 -13.85 -4.71
CA PHE A 158 -11.05 -14.04 -3.33
C PHE A 158 -11.80 -15.22 -2.69
N ASP A 159 -11.68 -16.40 -3.30
CA ASP A 159 -12.45 -17.60 -2.90
C ASP A 159 -12.19 -18.00 -1.43
N ASP A 160 -10.96 -17.82 -0.96
CA ASP A 160 -10.52 -18.18 0.39
C ASP A 160 -10.88 -17.14 1.47
N THR A 161 -11.41 -15.98 1.09
CA THR A 161 -11.79 -14.91 2.03
C THR A 161 -13.30 -14.83 2.14
N ASP A 162 -13.88 -14.95 3.33
CA ASP A 162 -15.33 -14.82 3.53
C ASP A 162 -15.83 -13.39 3.26
N MET A 163 -17.15 -13.23 3.11
CA MET A 163 -17.76 -11.95 2.73
C MET A 163 -17.65 -10.88 3.83
N GLU A 164 -17.65 -11.26 5.08
CA GLU A 164 -17.52 -10.34 6.21
C GLU A 164 -16.12 -9.74 6.23
N THR A 165 -15.11 -10.59 6.17
CA THR A 165 -13.70 -10.22 6.08
C THR A 165 -13.43 -9.34 4.85
N LEU A 166 -13.92 -9.75 3.67
CA LEU A 166 -13.72 -8.99 2.44
C LEU A 166 -14.37 -7.60 2.50
N THR A 167 -15.56 -7.51 3.11
CA THR A 167 -16.25 -6.23 3.31
C THR A 167 -15.47 -5.32 4.28
N ALA A 168 -14.92 -5.88 5.36
CA ALA A 168 -14.09 -5.13 6.31
C ALA A 168 -12.82 -4.58 5.64
N ILE A 169 -12.15 -5.39 4.83
CA ILE A 169 -10.97 -4.99 4.05
C ILE A 169 -11.29 -3.83 3.10
N VAL A 170 -12.35 -3.97 2.30
CA VAL A 170 -12.75 -2.91 1.36
C VAL A 170 -13.08 -1.62 2.10
N LYS A 171 -13.82 -1.70 3.22
CA LYS A 171 -14.14 -0.55 4.06
C LYS A 171 -12.86 0.15 4.55
N ARG A 172 -11.90 -0.61 5.09
CA ARG A 172 -10.62 -0.06 5.59
C ARG A 172 -9.86 0.67 4.49
N TYR A 173 -9.79 0.11 3.28
CA TYR A 173 -9.14 0.76 2.15
C TYR A 173 -9.89 1.98 1.61
N GLN A 174 -11.22 2.03 1.69
CA GLN A 174 -11.99 3.24 1.39
C GLN A 174 -11.75 4.33 2.45
N GLU A 175 -11.80 3.98 3.73
CA GLU A 175 -11.59 4.92 4.83
C GLU A 175 -10.21 5.55 4.85
N GLN A 176 -9.17 4.84 4.42
CA GLN A 176 -7.84 5.42 4.29
C GLN A 176 -7.59 6.14 2.95
N ASP A 177 -8.60 6.28 2.08
CA ASP A 177 -8.47 6.94 0.77
C ASP A 177 -7.41 6.29 -0.13
N THR A 178 -7.46 4.95 -0.22
CA THR A 178 -6.45 4.18 -0.96
C THR A 178 -6.55 4.36 -2.46
N TRP A 179 -7.76 4.37 -3.00
CA TRP A 179 -8.01 4.40 -4.44
C TRP A 179 -8.19 5.81 -4.96
N LYS A 180 -7.65 6.07 -6.14
CA LYS A 180 -7.75 7.38 -6.79
C LYS A 180 -9.10 7.57 -7.48
N ASP A 181 -9.60 8.81 -7.46
CA ASP A 181 -10.76 9.21 -8.27
C ASP A 181 -10.46 9.12 -9.77
N SER A 182 -9.24 9.49 -10.17
CA SER A 182 -8.77 9.39 -11.54
C SER A 182 -7.44 8.66 -11.62
N LEU A 183 -7.20 7.97 -12.73
CA LEU A 183 -5.97 7.21 -12.96
C LEU A 183 -4.75 8.08 -13.28
N ILE A 184 -4.87 9.41 -13.24
CA ILE A 184 -3.77 10.33 -13.51
C ILE A 184 -2.66 10.10 -12.47
N PHE A 185 -1.46 9.84 -12.95
CA PHE A 185 -0.29 9.68 -12.10
C PHE A 185 0.24 11.08 -11.73
N GLU A 186 0.07 11.47 -10.47
CA GLU A 186 0.40 12.81 -10.01
C GLU A 186 1.92 12.99 -9.85
N LYS A 187 2.41 14.17 -10.25
CA LYS A 187 3.84 14.49 -10.17
C LYS A 187 4.35 14.55 -8.74
N ASP A 188 3.58 15.13 -7.83
CA ASP A 188 3.98 15.25 -6.42
C ASP A 188 4.09 13.88 -5.75
N SER A 189 3.19 12.96 -6.07
CA SER A 189 3.26 11.57 -5.62
C SER A 189 4.50 10.84 -6.16
N PHE A 190 4.87 11.08 -7.42
CA PHE A 190 6.08 10.54 -8.02
C PHE A 190 7.34 11.08 -7.33
N LEU A 191 7.37 12.36 -6.99
CA LEU A 191 8.49 12.97 -6.28
C LEU A 191 8.62 12.38 -4.88
N LEU A 192 7.52 12.20 -4.15
CA LEU A 192 7.53 11.54 -2.84
C LEU A 192 8.05 10.10 -2.94
N LEU A 193 7.62 9.33 -3.95
CA LEU A 193 8.17 7.99 -4.19
C LEU A 193 9.68 8.03 -4.41
N SER A 194 10.16 8.99 -5.21
CA SER A 194 11.59 9.15 -5.48
C SER A 194 12.36 9.49 -4.20
N ASP A 195 11.79 10.31 -3.31
CA ASP A 195 12.39 10.65 -2.02
C ASP A 195 12.46 9.43 -1.08
N ILE A 196 11.42 8.60 -1.07
CA ILE A 196 11.39 7.36 -0.29
C ILE A 196 12.48 6.39 -0.77
N LEU A 197 12.58 6.17 -2.08
CA LEU A 197 13.59 5.29 -2.69
C LEU A 197 15.02 5.79 -2.44
N GLU A 198 15.24 7.09 -2.56
CA GLU A 198 16.56 7.71 -2.28
C GLU A 198 16.91 7.57 -0.79
N SER A 199 15.97 7.83 0.11
CA SER A 199 16.14 7.67 1.56
C SER A 199 16.45 6.24 1.98
N ALA A 200 15.95 5.26 1.26
CA ALA A 200 16.23 3.83 1.47
C ALA A 200 17.56 3.38 0.83
N GLY A 201 18.20 4.23 0.03
CA GLY A 201 19.44 3.90 -0.70
C GLY A 201 19.21 3.04 -1.95
N GLU A 202 17.95 2.90 -2.39
CA GLU A 202 17.56 2.09 -3.57
C GLU A 202 17.53 2.92 -4.87
N LEU A 203 17.70 4.23 -4.78
CA LEU A 203 17.74 5.14 -5.92
C LEU A 203 19.01 6.01 -5.86
N SER A 204 19.92 5.80 -6.79
CA SER A 204 21.15 6.57 -6.89
C SER A 204 20.99 7.91 -7.61
N GLU A 205 20.02 8.02 -8.51
CA GLU A 205 19.74 9.21 -9.29
C GLU A 205 18.24 9.31 -9.62
N LYS A 206 17.65 10.48 -9.36
CA LYS A 206 16.25 10.74 -9.68
C LYS A 206 16.05 10.95 -11.18
N VAL A 207 15.15 10.21 -11.76
CA VAL A 207 14.75 10.37 -13.15
C VAL A 207 13.63 11.40 -13.23
N PRO A 208 13.65 12.34 -14.20
CA PRO A 208 12.55 13.29 -14.39
C PRO A 208 11.21 12.59 -14.65
N TYR A 209 10.16 13.08 -14.00
CA TYR A 209 8.79 12.56 -14.14
C TYR A 209 8.37 12.39 -15.60
N GLU A 210 8.66 13.37 -16.44
CA GLU A 210 8.26 13.43 -17.84
C GLU A 210 8.93 12.35 -18.73
N GLN A 211 10.00 11.73 -18.23
CA GLN A 211 10.69 10.63 -18.94
C GLN A 211 10.05 9.26 -18.64
N LEU A 212 9.42 9.11 -17.47
CA LEU A 212 8.86 7.82 -17.02
C LEU A 212 7.33 7.76 -17.10
N VAL A 213 6.65 8.91 -17.02
CA VAL A 213 5.20 8.95 -16.84
C VAL A 213 4.53 9.59 -18.06
N THR A 214 3.52 8.92 -18.60
CA THR A 214 2.56 9.52 -19.52
C THR A 214 1.16 9.50 -18.91
N THR A 215 0.46 10.61 -18.95
CA THR A 215 -0.90 10.75 -18.40
C THR A 215 -1.97 10.85 -19.47
N ASP A 216 -1.62 10.79 -20.75
CA ASP A 216 -2.54 11.06 -21.85
C ASP A 216 -3.72 10.07 -21.90
N PHE A 217 -3.45 8.79 -21.67
CA PHE A 217 -4.50 7.76 -21.63
C PHE A 217 -5.42 7.94 -20.41
N ALA A 218 -4.86 8.26 -19.25
CA ALA A 218 -5.62 8.50 -18.04
C ALA A 218 -6.50 9.76 -18.14
N LYS A 219 -5.98 10.86 -18.69
CA LYS A 219 -6.75 12.10 -18.94
C LYS A 219 -7.93 11.86 -19.87
N LYS A 220 -7.75 11.08 -20.93
CA LYS A 220 -8.85 10.70 -21.82
C LYS A 220 -9.88 9.81 -21.15
N ALA A 221 -9.45 8.87 -20.30
CA ALA A 221 -10.36 8.00 -19.56
C ALA A 221 -11.20 8.79 -18.54
N ALA A 222 -10.61 9.74 -17.82
CA ALA A 222 -11.31 10.59 -16.84
C ALA A 222 -12.30 11.58 -17.44
N SER A 223 -12.29 11.80 -18.77
CA SER A 223 -13.21 12.72 -19.49
C SER A 223 -14.44 12.02 -20.06
N HIS A 224 -14.64 10.76 -19.80
CA HIS A 224 -15.76 9.94 -20.24
C HIS A 224 -16.62 9.51 -19.06
#